data_1c8ec6266ead0f44b9dbfc7378603a01
#
_entry.id   1c8ec6266ead0f44b9dbfc7378603a01
#
_cell.length_a   1.000
_cell.length_b   1.000
_cell.length_c   1.000
_cell.angle_alpha   90.00
_cell.angle_beta   90.00
_cell.angle_gamma   90.00
#
_symmetry.space_group_name_H-M   'P 1'
#
loop_
_entity.id
_entity.type
_entity.pdbx_description
1 polymer ?
#
loop_
_entity_poly.entity_id
_entity_poly.type
_entity_poly.pdbx_seq_one_letter_code
_entity_poly.pdbx_strand_id
1 'polypeptide(L)'
;MRAGLTTNQPMWGVRGGLLWAIPPGGFRGSGGPRGLIRVGYPTATNSGYNLINFIAVEPIVNGGRGFSELELSALDQTRGKRMWAVGETNRAADATTATLAPGKLTQFSTGVEQLEVTVRVEPFDNGARVRLVVSQRSDAPDEIELAVHAESSSAPLDYCILTATMGNLARTRLLWLKDEVASSLKLYPDYQGNGFAPHRIYALDRLGRTPAGDILVAVTSDEDDPASVYPFPGRRLWHYDGCKVTQFWKKPSGTAREDLHATVNARYTYWQTRRPIPGGVAFENFELRERFHEGQVFTFGVTRRRPTQLGLGSHP
;
A
#
# COMPACT_ATOMS: atom_id res chain seq x y z
N MET A 1 -10.88 19.60 -0.43
CA MET A 1 -10.06 18.69 0.40
C MET A 1 -8.96 19.50 1.06
N ARG A 2 -9.06 19.74 2.37
CA ARG A 2 -7.98 20.38 3.14
C ARG A 2 -7.40 19.33 4.07
N ALA A 3 -6.35 18.67 3.67
CA ALA A 3 -5.43 18.14 4.64
C ALA A 3 -4.61 19.35 5.13
N GLY A 4 -4.48 19.53 6.42
CA GLY A 4 -3.62 20.56 7.01
C GLY A 4 -2.15 20.22 6.70
N LEU A 5 -1.71 20.55 5.50
CA LEU A 5 -0.42 20.16 4.97
C LEU A 5 0.56 21.29 5.14
N THR A 6 1.64 21.01 5.82
CA THR A 6 2.84 21.83 5.87
C THR A 6 3.73 21.68 4.62
N THR A 7 3.28 20.94 3.61
CA THR A 7 4.02 20.70 2.35
C THR A 7 3.15 21.04 1.15
N ASN A 8 3.71 21.72 0.16
CA ASN A 8 3.05 22.06 -1.12
C ASN A 8 2.87 20.84 -2.03
N GLN A 9 2.88 19.63 -1.49
CA GLN A 9 2.78 18.41 -2.28
C GLN A 9 1.36 17.86 -2.24
N PRO A 10 0.80 17.43 -3.37
CA PRO A 10 -0.57 16.96 -3.44
C PRO A 10 -0.73 15.65 -2.65
N MET A 11 -1.79 15.60 -1.87
CA MET A 11 -2.31 14.40 -1.25
C MET A 11 -3.77 14.25 -1.64
N TRP A 12 -4.21 13.02 -1.83
CA TRP A 12 -5.56 12.69 -2.25
C TRP A 12 -6.28 11.88 -1.18
N GLY A 13 -7.58 11.98 -1.15
CA GLY A 13 -8.44 11.21 -0.26
C GLY A 13 -9.86 11.77 -0.23
N VAL A 14 -10.80 10.95 0.19
CA VAL A 14 -12.18 11.36 0.48
C VAL A 14 -12.31 11.76 1.95
N ARG A 15 -13.36 12.53 2.27
CA ARG A 15 -13.58 13.03 3.63
C ARG A 15 -13.71 11.86 4.63
N GLY A 16 -12.92 11.89 5.70
CA GLY A 16 -12.95 10.90 6.78
C GLY A 16 -12.29 9.56 6.43
N GLY A 17 -11.78 9.40 5.21
CA GLY A 17 -11.15 8.19 4.73
C GLY A 17 -9.63 8.24 4.73
N LEU A 18 -9.03 7.27 4.05
CA LEU A 18 -7.60 7.23 3.80
C LEU A 18 -7.13 8.50 3.09
N LEU A 19 -5.91 8.92 3.38
CA LEU A 19 -5.14 9.81 2.50
C LEU A 19 -4.01 9.02 1.84
N TRP A 20 -3.70 9.38 0.60
CA TRP A 20 -2.57 8.81 -0.08
C TRP A 20 -1.78 9.88 -0.85
N ALA A 21 -0.49 9.63 -1.06
CA ALA A 21 0.42 10.54 -1.75
C ALA A 21 1.53 9.76 -2.45
N ILE A 22 2.09 10.31 -3.51
CA ILE A 22 3.23 9.73 -4.25
C ILE A 22 4.56 10.44 -3.97
N PRO A 23 4.62 11.77 -3.73
CA PRO A 23 5.88 12.44 -3.47
C PRO A 23 6.46 12.09 -2.10
N PRO A 24 7.81 12.05 -1.96
CA PRO A 24 8.46 12.10 -0.65
C PRO A 24 8.05 13.36 0.11
N GLY A 25 7.93 13.25 1.42
CA GLY A 25 7.59 14.40 2.28
C GLY A 25 6.13 14.52 2.69
N GLY A 26 5.23 13.71 2.14
CA GLY A 26 3.87 13.57 2.67
C GLY A 26 3.86 13.05 4.12
N PHE A 27 2.75 13.28 4.86
CA PHE A 27 2.55 12.78 6.22
C PHE A 27 3.63 13.21 7.23
N ARG A 28 4.00 14.50 7.26
CA ARG A 28 5.00 15.08 8.17
C ARG A 28 6.44 14.62 7.97
N GLY A 29 6.73 13.85 6.94
CA GLY A 29 8.09 13.42 6.61
C GLY A 29 8.75 14.37 5.62
N SER A 30 9.99 14.77 5.85
CA SER A 30 10.85 15.37 4.86
C SER A 30 11.68 14.28 4.21
N GLY A 31 11.26 13.76 3.07
CA GLY A 31 12.00 12.73 2.37
C GLY A 31 11.37 11.33 2.49
N GLY A 32 12.19 10.32 2.55
CA GLY A 32 11.81 8.91 2.42
C GLY A 32 11.98 8.41 1.00
N PRO A 33 11.85 7.09 0.78
CA PRO A 33 12.08 6.49 -0.52
C PRO A 33 11.07 7.00 -1.54
N ARG A 34 11.53 7.20 -2.78
CA ARG A 34 10.67 7.45 -3.95
C ARG A 34 10.11 6.13 -4.49
N GLY A 35 9.24 6.22 -5.48
CA GLY A 35 8.67 5.05 -6.13
C GLY A 35 7.64 4.31 -5.28
N LEU A 36 7.00 5.00 -4.35
CA LEU A 36 6.03 4.44 -3.43
C LEU A 36 4.77 5.29 -3.34
N ILE A 37 3.62 4.66 -3.33
CA ILE A 37 2.37 5.28 -2.90
C ILE A 37 2.32 5.20 -1.37
N ARG A 38 2.22 6.33 -0.71
CA ARG A 38 2.11 6.44 0.74
C ARG A 38 0.66 6.42 1.14
N VAL A 39 0.32 5.63 2.15
CA VAL A 39 -1.05 5.54 2.66
C VAL A 39 -1.06 5.97 4.12
N GLY A 40 -1.89 6.95 4.43
CA GLY A 40 -2.14 7.45 5.78
C GLY A 40 -3.57 7.20 6.23
N TYR A 41 -3.75 6.99 7.53
CA TYR A 41 -5.05 6.73 8.14
C TYR A 41 -5.37 7.79 9.20
N PRO A 42 -6.64 8.22 9.33
CA PRO A 42 -7.02 9.25 10.30
C PRO A 42 -6.70 8.84 11.74
N THR A 43 -6.11 9.76 12.50
CA THR A 43 -5.90 9.57 13.94
C THR A 43 -7.17 9.87 14.73
N ALA A 44 -7.34 9.18 15.90
CA ALA A 44 -8.49 9.42 16.76
C ALA A 44 -8.43 10.77 17.49
N THR A 45 -7.26 11.36 17.62
CA THR A 45 -7.02 12.40 18.63
C THR A 45 -6.80 13.82 18.10
N ASN A 46 -6.44 14.00 16.83
CA ASN A 46 -6.15 15.35 16.33
C ASN A 46 -6.31 15.38 14.83
N SER A 47 -7.32 15.69 14.20
CA SER A 47 -7.46 15.95 12.73
C SER A 47 -6.24 15.64 11.84
N GLY A 48 -5.33 14.78 12.32
CA GLY A 48 -4.08 14.36 11.69
C GLY A 48 -4.21 12.96 11.06
N TYR A 49 -3.15 12.56 10.36
CA TYR A 49 -3.05 11.25 9.72
C TYR A 49 -1.74 10.59 10.13
N ASN A 50 -1.81 9.32 10.48
CA ASN A 50 -0.63 8.48 10.65
C ASN A 50 -0.29 7.84 9.31
N LEU A 51 0.98 7.88 8.93
CA LEU A 51 1.48 7.05 7.86
C LEU A 51 1.38 5.58 8.30
N ILE A 52 0.68 4.76 7.53
CA ILE A 52 0.44 3.35 7.87
C ILE A 52 1.29 2.41 7.05
N ASN A 53 1.34 2.64 5.74
CA ASN A 53 2.10 1.75 4.85
C ASN A 53 2.48 2.47 3.55
N PHE A 54 3.27 1.77 2.75
CA PHE A 54 3.67 2.15 1.42
C PHE A 54 3.28 1.06 0.44
N ILE A 55 2.91 1.43 -0.78
CA ILE A 55 2.65 0.49 -1.85
C ILE A 55 3.72 0.66 -2.91
N ALA A 56 4.50 -0.37 -3.15
CA ALA A 56 5.47 -0.46 -4.23
C ALA A 56 4.83 -1.08 -5.48
N VAL A 57 5.37 -0.77 -6.64
CA VAL A 57 4.98 -1.33 -7.94
C VAL A 57 6.12 -2.18 -8.47
N GLU A 58 5.86 -3.46 -8.72
CA GLU A 58 6.88 -4.44 -9.04
C GLU A 58 6.46 -5.27 -10.26
N PRO A 59 6.72 -4.76 -11.48
CA PRO A 59 6.44 -5.49 -12.70
C PRO A 59 7.46 -6.60 -12.92
N ILE A 60 7.00 -7.75 -13.42
CA ILE A 60 7.84 -8.88 -13.83
C ILE A 60 7.74 -9.05 -15.34
N VAL A 61 8.88 -9.06 -16.00
CA VAL A 61 9.04 -9.27 -17.45
C VAL A 61 10.04 -10.40 -17.65
N ASN A 62 9.64 -11.47 -18.34
CA ASN A 62 10.49 -12.65 -18.59
C ASN A 62 11.18 -13.16 -17.31
N GLY A 63 10.46 -13.18 -16.18
CA GLY A 63 10.97 -13.56 -14.86
C GLY A 63 11.84 -12.52 -14.17
N GLY A 64 12.27 -11.43 -14.83
CA GLY A 64 13.01 -10.33 -14.24
C GLY A 64 12.08 -9.36 -13.48
N ARG A 65 12.30 -9.18 -12.19
CA ARG A 65 11.47 -8.32 -11.33
C ARG A 65 12.00 -6.88 -11.32
N GLY A 66 11.14 -5.91 -11.62
CA GLY A 66 11.38 -4.49 -11.40
C GLY A 66 10.92 -4.06 -10.00
N PHE A 67 11.54 -3.00 -9.47
CA PHE A 67 11.24 -2.50 -8.13
C PHE A 67 11.16 -0.98 -8.15
N SER A 68 9.97 -0.45 -7.98
CA SER A 68 9.77 1.01 -8.05
C SER A 68 10.55 1.79 -6.99
N GLU A 69 10.81 1.22 -5.81
CA GLU A 69 11.49 1.86 -4.70
C GLU A 69 13.02 1.61 -4.66
N LEU A 70 13.52 0.63 -5.42
CA LEU A 70 14.93 0.21 -5.35
C LEU A 70 15.73 0.60 -6.58
N GLU A 71 15.13 0.55 -7.76
CA GLU A 71 15.81 0.89 -9.00
C GLU A 71 16.20 2.37 -9.03
N LEU A 72 17.29 2.68 -9.70
CA LEU A 72 17.69 4.06 -9.92
C LEU A 72 16.76 4.73 -10.95
N SER A 73 16.43 5.97 -10.71
CA SER A 73 15.74 6.80 -11.69
C SER A 73 16.69 7.09 -12.85
N ALA A 74 16.24 6.88 -14.08
CA ALA A 74 17.00 7.26 -15.27
C ALA A 74 17.14 8.79 -15.41
N LEU A 75 16.27 9.56 -14.76
CA LEU A 75 16.26 11.02 -14.85
C LEU A 75 17.32 11.70 -13.96
N ASP A 76 17.66 11.13 -12.81
CA ASP A 76 18.58 11.77 -11.86
C ASP A 76 19.47 10.80 -11.08
N GLN A 77 19.48 9.52 -11.43
CA GLN A 77 20.29 8.48 -10.82
C GLN A 77 20.08 8.33 -9.30
N THR A 78 18.98 8.86 -8.78
CA THR A 78 18.61 8.68 -7.37
C THR A 78 17.75 7.43 -7.23
N ARG A 79 17.91 6.72 -6.12
CA ARG A 79 17.12 5.52 -5.81
C ARG A 79 15.62 5.82 -5.74
N GLY A 80 14.84 4.93 -6.35
CA GLY A 80 13.39 4.97 -6.48
C GLY A 80 12.96 5.64 -7.78
N LYS A 81 12.15 4.92 -8.56
CA LYS A 81 11.53 5.43 -9.79
C LYS A 81 10.67 6.65 -9.47
N ARG A 82 10.63 7.61 -10.36
CA ARG A 82 9.71 8.74 -10.21
C ARG A 82 8.28 8.30 -10.48
N MET A 83 7.37 8.85 -9.71
CA MET A 83 5.93 8.74 -9.92
C MET A 83 5.35 10.14 -10.04
N TRP A 84 4.41 10.34 -10.94
CA TRP A 84 3.70 11.61 -11.08
C TRP A 84 2.24 11.39 -11.44
N ALA A 85 1.40 12.24 -10.90
CA ALA A 85 -0.02 12.23 -11.20
C ALA A 85 -0.29 13.04 -12.48
N VAL A 86 -1.17 12.49 -13.34
CA VAL A 86 -1.67 13.14 -14.56
C VAL A 86 -3.18 13.13 -14.56
N GLY A 87 -3.80 14.04 -15.31
CA GLY A 87 -5.24 14.10 -15.46
C GLY A 87 -5.78 15.52 -15.38
N GLU A 88 -7.09 15.64 -15.26
CA GLU A 88 -7.75 16.91 -15.06
C GLU A 88 -7.29 17.56 -13.76
N THR A 89 -7.04 18.85 -13.81
CA THR A 89 -6.68 19.61 -12.62
C THR A 89 -7.97 20.14 -12.00
N ASN A 90 -8.35 19.60 -10.84
CA ASN A 90 -9.46 20.16 -10.06
C ASN A 90 -9.06 21.51 -9.51
N ARG A 91 -9.69 22.58 -10.00
CA ARG A 91 -9.57 23.91 -9.43
C ARG A 91 -10.42 23.94 -8.16
N ALA A 92 -9.77 24.04 -6.99
CA ALA A 92 -10.50 24.44 -5.80
C ALA A 92 -11.06 25.86 -6.01
N ALA A 93 -12.27 26.11 -5.55
CA ALA A 93 -12.93 27.40 -5.71
C ALA A 93 -12.15 28.60 -5.10
N ASP A 94 -11.22 28.35 -4.19
CA ASP A 94 -10.34 29.34 -3.56
C ASP A 94 -8.89 29.19 -4.02
N ALA A 95 -8.64 29.43 -5.29
CA ALA A 95 -7.36 29.18 -5.94
C ALA A 95 -6.22 30.15 -5.60
N THR A 96 -6.36 31.05 -4.66
CA THR A 96 -5.32 32.05 -4.35
C THR A 96 -4.10 31.47 -3.64
N THR A 97 -4.17 30.26 -3.07
CA THR A 97 -3.05 29.61 -2.36
C THR A 97 -3.03 28.09 -2.46
N ALA A 98 -3.96 27.44 -3.15
CA ALA A 98 -4.03 25.99 -3.27
C ALA A 98 -3.19 25.49 -4.45
N THR A 99 -2.24 24.59 -4.20
CA THR A 99 -1.60 23.80 -5.24
C THR A 99 -2.69 22.94 -5.90
N LEU A 100 -2.86 23.10 -7.21
CA LEU A 100 -3.77 22.29 -8.00
C LEU A 100 -3.27 20.84 -7.99
N ALA A 101 -4.11 19.90 -7.54
CA ALA A 101 -3.79 18.47 -7.57
C ALA A 101 -4.45 17.87 -8.81
N PRO A 102 -3.68 17.13 -9.65
CA PRO A 102 -4.28 16.35 -10.73
C PRO A 102 -5.29 15.35 -10.17
N GLY A 103 -6.38 15.12 -10.90
CA GLY A 103 -7.39 14.14 -10.52
C GLY A 103 -8.76 14.53 -11.02
N LYS A 104 -9.63 13.55 -11.11
CA LYS A 104 -11.03 13.70 -11.53
C LYS A 104 -11.94 13.36 -10.35
N LEU A 105 -12.85 14.26 -10.00
CA LEU A 105 -13.91 14.00 -9.04
C LEU A 105 -15.22 13.79 -9.82
N THR A 106 -15.82 12.63 -9.63
CA THR A 106 -17.12 12.29 -10.21
C THR A 106 -18.13 12.15 -9.07
N GLN A 107 -19.28 12.82 -9.22
CA GLN A 107 -20.41 12.65 -8.32
C GLN A 107 -21.49 11.83 -9.01
N PHE A 108 -21.89 10.74 -8.38
CA PHE A 108 -22.96 9.87 -8.89
C PHE A 108 -24.33 10.36 -8.41
N SER A 109 -25.37 9.95 -9.12
CA SER A 109 -26.77 10.27 -8.77
C SER A 109 -27.18 9.76 -7.38
N THR A 110 -26.47 8.78 -6.85
CA THR A 110 -26.63 8.24 -5.49
C THR A 110 -26.04 9.13 -4.39
N GLY A 111 -25.41 10.25 -4.75
CA GLY A 111 -24.66 11.11 -3.84
C GLY A 111 -23.25 10.62 -3.50
N VAL A 112 -22.84 9.46 -4.02
CA VAL A 112 -21.48 8.95 -3.86
C VAL A 112 -20.52 9.78 -4.71
N GLU A 113 -19.39 10.15 -4.12
CA GLU A 113 -18.27 10.80 -4.82
C GLU A 113 -17.16 9.78 -5.06
N GLN A 114 -16.55 9.83 -6.23
CA GLN A 114 -15.36 9.06 -6.59
C GLN A 114 -14.25 10.01 -7.02
N LEU A 115 -13.13 9.90 -6.35
CA LEU A 115 -11.88 10.53 -6.76
C LEU A 115 -11.09 9.53 -7.61
N GLU A 116 -10.59 9.96 -8.75
CA GLU A 116 -9.74 9.15 -9.64
C GLU A 116 -8.50 9.94 -10.03
N VAL A 117 -7.33 9.31 -9.93
CA VAL A 117 -6.05 9.90 -10.29
C VAL A 117 -5.24 8.90 -11.08
N THR A 118 -4.79 9.28 -12.27
CA THR A 118 -3.83 8.49 -13.03
C THR A 118 -2.42 8.79 -12.52
N VAL A 119 -1.72 7.75 -12.11
CA VAL A 119 -0.32 7.80 -11.66
C VAL A 119 0.55 7.08 -12.69
N ARG A 120 1.48 7.78 -13.30
CA ARG A 120 2.51 7.18 -14.14
C ARG A 120 3.74 6.85 -13.29
N VAL A 121 4.38 5.74 -13.65
CA VAL A 121 5.65 5.31 -13.08
C VAL A 121 6.71 5.42 -14.16
N GLU A 122 7.89 5.91 -13.79
CA GLU A 122 9.06 5.93 -14.67
C GLU A 122 9.35 4.50 -15.19
N PRO A 123 9.82 4.35 -16.46
CA PRO A 123 10.14 3.04 -17.01
C PRO A 123 11.09 2.22 -16.13
N PHE A 124 10.82 0.93 -16.01
CA PHE A 124 11.63 -0.01 -15.26
C PHE A 124 12.79 -0.54 -16.10
N ASP A 125 13.85 -0.99 -15.43
CA ASP A 125 15.06 -1.47 -16.08
C ASP A 125 14.83 -2.79 -16.86
N ASN A 126 13.79 -3.55 -16.48
CA ASN A 126 13.34 -4.76 -17.19
C ASN A 126 12.48 -4.46 -18.44
N GLY A 127 12.29 -3.19 -18.80
CA GLY A 127 11.50 -2.77 -19.95
C GLY A 127 10.01 -2.60 -19.70
N ALA A 128 9.53 -2.85 -18.48
CA ALA A 128 8.14 -2.59 -18.12
C ALA A 128 7.84 -1.09 -18.10
N ARG A 129 6.65 -0.73 -18.60
CA ARG A 129 6.10 0.62 -18.54
C ARG A 129 4.66 0.53 -18.09
N VAL A 130 4.36 1.01 -16.90
CA VAL A 130 3.05 0.87 -16.30
C VAL A 130 2.52 2.21 -15.80
N ARG A 131 1.20 2.33 -15.78
CA ARG A 131 0.48 3.38 -15.10
C ARG A 131 -0.57 2.76 -14.17
N LEU A 132 -0.88 3.47 -13.12
CA LEU A 132 -1.95 3.11 -12.21
C LEU A 132 -3.10 4.09 -12.36
N VAL A 133 -4.32 3.60 -12.29
CA VAL A 133 -5.49 4.43 -12.01
C VAL A 133 -5.87 4.16 -10.56
N VAL A 134 -5.68 5.17 -9.71
CA VAL A 134 -5.99 5.08 -8.29
C VAL A 134 -7.32 5.76 -8.06
N SER A 135 -8.30 5.01 -7.57
CA SER A 135 -9.61 5.55 -7.25
C SER A 135 -9.98 5.35 -5.77
N GLN A 136 -10.81 6.24 -5.27
CA GLN A 136 -11.35 6.19 -3.92
C GLN A 136 -12.77 6.71 -3.90
N ARG A 137 -13.66 5.99 -3.22
CA ARG A 137 -15.09 6.31 -3.15
C ARG A 137 -15.48 6.78 -1.75
N SER A 138 -16.43 7.71 -1.69
CA SER A 138 -16.92 8.24 -0.41
C SER A 138 -17.75 7.24 0.40
N ASP A 139 -18.30 6.20 -0.25
CA ASP A 139 -19.02 5.09 0.41
C ASP A 139 -18.09 3.94 0.86
N ALA A 140 -16.81 3.97 0.45
CA ALA A 140 -15.75 3.07 0.90
C ALA A 140 -14.49 3.86 1.28
N PRO A 141 -14.57 4.77 2.26
CA PRO A 141 -13.51 5.74 2.53
C PRO A 141 -12.21 5.11 3.07
N ASP A 142 -12.28 3.92 3.63
CA ASP A 142 -11.15 3.14 4.17
C ASP A 142 -10.39 2.36 3.08
N GLU A 143 -10.69 2.55 1.81
CA GLU A 143 -10.16 1.77 0.70
C GLU A 143 -9.66 2.67 -0.43
N ILE A 144 -8.58 2.26 -1.09
CA ILE A 144 -8.15 2.77 -2.39
C ILE A 144 -8.07 1.61 -3.37
N GLU A 145 -8.65 1.80 -4.54
CA GLU A 145 -8.60 0.85 -5.63
C GLU A 145 -7.47 1.25 -6.59
N LEU A 146 -6.67 0.27 -7.01
CA LEU A 146 -5.54 0.46 -7.90
C LEU A 146 -5.71 -0.44 -9.11
N ALA A 147 -6.06 0.17 -10.24
CA ALA A 147 -6.07 -0.51 -11.53
C ALA A 147 -4.72 -0.36 -12.22
N VAL A 148 -4.14 -1.47 -12.67
CA VAL A 148 -2.83 -1.51 -13.33
C VAL A 148 -3.01 -1.62 -14.83
N HIS A 149 -2.33 -0.75 -15.57
CA HIS A 149 -2.33 -0.73 -17.03
C HIS A 149 -0.90 -0.78 -17.56
N ALA A 150 -0.65 -1.62 -18.56
CA ALA A 150 0.57 -1.56 -19.34
C ALA A 150 0.46 -0.42 -20.37
N GLU A 151 1.53 0.36 -20.55
CA GLU A 151 1.60 1.31 -21.65
C GLU A 151 1.91 0.57 -22.96
N SER A 152 1.50 1.14 -24.11
CA SER A 152 1.66 0.50 -25.42
C SER A 152 3.11 0.15 -25.80
N SER A 153 4.07 0.83 -25.19
CA SER A 153 5.50 0.59 -25.35
C SER A 153 6.12 -0.29 -24.26
N SER A 154 5.30 -0.88 -23.40
CA SER A 154 5.79 -1.78 -22.35
C SER A 154 6.21 -3.13 -22.94
N ALA A 155 7.28 -3.72 -22.37
CA ALA A 155 7.53 -5.13 -22.55
C ALA A 155 6.35 -5.95 -21.98
N PRO A 156 6.04 -7.13 -22.52
CA PRO A 156 4.97 -7.99 -22.01
C PRO A 156 5.18 -8.33 -20.53
N LEU A 157 4.15 -8.13 -19.72
CA LEU A 157 4.21 -8.38 -18.28
C LEU A 157 3.77 -9.81 -17.95
N ASP A 158 4.59 -10.53 -17.18
CA ASP A 158 4.19 -11.78 -16.55
C ASP A 158 3.28 -11.50 -15.36
N TYR A 159 3.68 -10.51 -14.56
CA TYR A 159 2.97 -10.00 -13.38
C TYR A 159 3.18 -8.48 -13.25
N CYS A 160 2.29 -7.81 -12.56
CA CYS A 160 2.55 -6.50 -11.97
C CYS A 160 2.05 -6.51 -10.53
N ILE A 161 2.96 -6.67 -9.60
CA ILE A 161 2.67 -6.81 -8.18
C ILE A 161 2.54 -5.43 -7.57
N LEU A 162 1.49 -5.25 -6.76
CA LEU A 162 1.35 -4.12 -5.85
C LEU A 162 1.58 -4.65 -4.45
N THR A 163 2.73 -4.36 -3.86
CA THR A 163 3.05 -4.85 -2.53
C THR A 163 2.91 -3.75 -1.48
N ALA A 164 2.16 -4.03 -0.42
CA ALA A 164 2.21 -3.21 0.78
C ALA A 164 3.51 -3.54 1.51
N THR A 165 4.44 -2.60 1.49
CA THR A 165 5.79 -2.75 2.04
C THR A 165 5.97 -1.97 3.32
N MET A 166 7.06 -2.25 4.07
CA MET A 166 7.36 -1.63 5.35
C MET A 166 6.32 -1.90 6.47
N GLY A 167 5.61 -3.01 6.38
CA GLY A 167 4.72 -3.49 7.45
C GLY A 167 5.42 -3.65 8.79
N ASN A 168 6.74 -3.82 8.79
CA ASN A 168 7.57 -3.87 9.99
C ASN A 168 7.53 -2.57 10.82
N LEU A 169 7.26 -1.41 10.22
CA LEU A 169 7.07 -0.15 10.96
C LEU A 169 5.81 -0.21 11.83
N ALA A 170 4.77 -0.85 11.32
CA ALA A 170 3.52 -1.10 12.03
C ALA A 170 3.59 -2.36 12.91
N ARG A 171 4.72 -3.07 12.92
CA ARG A 171 4.91 -4.37 13.56
C ARG A 171 3.79 -5.35 13.26
N THR A 172 3.43 -5.46 11.98
CA THR A 172 2.44 -6.42 11.53
C THR A 172 3.00 -7.83 11.69
N ARG A 173 2.37 -8.65 12.54
CA ARG A 173 2.82 -9.99 12.89
C ARG A 173 1.79 -11.06 12.64
N LEU A 174 0.53 -10.70 12.47
CA LEU A 174 -0.55 -11.62 12.22
C LEU A 174 -1.06 -11.44 10.79
N LEU A 175 -1.01 -12.51 10.02
CA LEU A 175 -1.64 -12.63 8.71
C LEU A 175 -2.94 -13.41 8.87
N TRP A 176 -4.05 -12.80 8.50
CA TRP A 176 -5.39 -13.33 8.61
C TRP A 176 -5.86 -13.89 7.27
N LEU A 177 -6.17 -15.15 7.26
CA LEU A 177 -6.67 -15.91 6.12
C LEU A 177 -8.09 -16.39 6.41
N LYS A 178 -8.65 -17.22 5.54
CA LYS A 178 -10.00 -17.73 5.67
C LYS A 178 -10.26 -18.38 7.03
N ASP A 179 -9.51 -19.42 7.37
CA ASP A 179 -9.73 -20.28 8.53
C ASP A 179 -8.50 -20.34 9.46
N GLU A 180 -7.51 -19.49 9.24
CA GLU A 180 -6.29 -19.48 10.05
C GLU A 180 -5.71 -18.08 10.24
N VAL A 181 -4.88 -17.95 11.27
CA VAL A 181 -4.06 -16.77 11.53
C VAL A 181 -2.59 -17.23 11.61
N ALA A 182 -1.81 -16.81 10.61
CA ALA A 182 -0.40 -17.11 10.56
C ALA A 182 0.41 -16.01 11.28
N SER A 183 1.29 -16.40 12.19
CA SER A 183 2.16 -15.47 12.92
C SER A 183 3.55 -15.43 12.30
N SER A 184 4.10 -14.22 12.07
CA SER A 184 5.48 -14.06 11.58
C SER A 184 6.50 -14.70 12.54
N LEU A 185 6.27 -14.62 13.84
CA LEU A 185 7.13 -15.24 14.86
C LEU A 185 7.14 -16.77 14.76
N LYS A 186 6.01 -17.39 14.43
CA LYS A 186 5.89 -18.84 14.24
C LYS A 186 6.41 -19.30 12.88
N LEU A 187 6.24 -18.47 11.84
CA LEU A 187 6.71 -18.79 10.48
C LEU A 187 8.24 -18.69 10.34
N TYR A 188 8.86 -17.83 11.15
CA TYR A 188 10.29 -17.52 11.07
C TYR A 188 10.94 -17.47 12.47
N PRO A 189 10.86 -18.56 13.28
CA PRO A 189 11.22 -18.52 14.70
C PRO A 189 12.68 -18.16 14.94
N ASP A 190 13.58 -18.58 14.05
CA ASP A 190 15.03 -18.41 14.21
C ASP A 190 15.61 -17.37 13.24
N TYR A 191 14.78 -16.64 12.51
CA TYR A 191 15.27 -15.68 11.54
C TYR A 191 15.77 -14.41 12.21
N GLN A 192 17.07 -14.14 12.08
CA GLN A 192 17.76 -12.96 12.60
C GLN A 192 18.59 -12.25 11.52
N GLY A 193 18.35 -12.56 10.23
CA GLY A 193 19.04 -11.95 9.11
C GLY A 193 18.68 -10.47 8.91
N ASN A 194 19.60 -9.73 8.28
CA ASN A 194 19.40 -8.34 7.92
C ASN A 194 18.59 -8.16 6.60
N GLY A 195 18.33 -9.24 5.89
CA GLY A 195 17.56 -9.27 4.63
C GLY A 195 16.07 -9.57 4.87
N PHE A 196 15.45 -10.08 3.83
CA PHE A 196 14.08 -10.60 3.89
C PHE A 196 14.09 -12.08 4.26
N ALA A 197 13.20 -12.49 5.15
CA ALA A 197 12.86 -13.90 5.35
C ALA A 197 12.21 -14.45 4.05
N PRO A 198 12.33 -15.76 3.78
CA PRO A 198 11.75 -16.36 2.57
C PRO A 198 10.24 -16.08 2.45
N HIS A 199 9.77 -15.87 1.21
CA HIS A 199 8.36 -15.71 0.95
C HIS A 199 7.56 -16.94 1.38
N ARG A 200 6.37 -16.68 1.91
CA ARG A 200 5.30 -17.68 2.11
C ARG A 200 4.17 -17.36 1.16
N ILE A 201 3.64 -18.40 0.55
CA ILE A 201 2.60 -18.32 -0.48
C ILE A 201 1.36 -19.03 0.06
N TYR A 202 0.20 -18.40 -0.07
CA TYR A 202 -1.10 -18.94 0.33
C TYR A 202 -2.03 -18.95 -0.88
N ALA A 203 -2.38 -20.13 -1.32
CA ALA A 203 -3.24 -20.34 -2.50
C ALA A 203 -4.65 -19.74 -2.29
N LEU A 204 -5.36 -19.55 -3.38
CA LEU A 204 -6.68 -18.90 -3.44
C LEU A 204 -7.71 -19.49 -2.47
N ASP A 205 -7.70 -20.80 -2.29
CA ASP A 205 -8.60 -21.53 -1.38
C ASP A 205 -8.35 -21.24 0.10
N ARG A 206 -7.17 -20.74 0.44
CA ARG A 206 -6.78 -20.30 1.79
C ARG A 206 -7.20 -18.85 2.08
N LEU A 207 -7.55 -18.06 1.07
CA LEU A 207 -7.89 -16.66 1.21
C LEU A 207 -9.33 -16.48 1.68
N GLY A 208 -9.57 -15.47 2.51
CA GLY A 208 -10.90 -15.14 2.97
C GLY A 208 -11.78 -14.52 1.88
N ARG A 209 -13.04 -14.33 2.24
CA ARG A 209 -14.00 -13.63 1.38
C ARG A 209 -14.80 -12.62 2.20
N THR A 210 -15.04 -11.47 1.61
CA THR A 210 -15.99 -10.51 2.18
C THR A 210 -17.42 -11.03 2.06
N PRO A 211 -18.40 -10.46 2.79
CA PRO A 211 -19.81 -10.80 2.57
C PRO A 211 -20.29 -10.58 1.12
N ALA A 212 -19.65 -9.69 0.37
CA ALA A 212 -19.92 -9.48 -1.05
C ALA A 212 -19.22 -10.50 -1.97
N GLY A 213 -18.40 -11.41 -1.40
CA GLY A 213 -17.69 -12.45 -2.13
C GLY A 213 -16.29 -12.07 -2.60
N ASP A 214 -15.84 -10.84 -2.40
CA ASP A 214 -14.49 -10.42 -2.79
C ASP A 214 -13.43 -11.19 -1.99
N ILE A 215 -12.35 -11.55 -2.66
CA ILE A 215 -11.22 -12.24 -2.05
C ILE A 215 -10.46 -11.26 -1.14
N LEU A 216 -10.08 -11.72 0.04
CA LEU A 216 -9.55 -10.88 1.11
C LEU A 216 -8.39 -11.56 1.85
N VAL A 217 -7.35 -10.79 2.14
CA VAL A 217 -6.27 -11.12 3.06
C VAL A 217 -5.92 -9.91 3.90
N ALA A 218 -5.65 -10.09 5.18
CA ALA A 218 -5.34 -8.96 6.06
C ALA A 218 -4.15 -9.21 6.97
N VAL A 219 -3.53 -8.12 7.42
CA VAL A 219 -2.47 -8.15 8.42
C VAL A 219 -2.78 -7.20 9.57
N THR A 220 -2.36 -7.59 10.78
CA THR A 220 -2.44 -6.75 11.97
C THR A 220 -1.16 -6.86 12.80
N SER A 221 -0.95 -5.90 13.71
CA SER A 221 -0.06 -6.12 14.83
C SER A 221 -0.65 -7.18 15.78
N ASP A 222 0.23 -7.87 16.50
CA ASP A 222 -0.12 -8.73 17.65
C ASP A 222 -0.28 -7.92 18.94
N GLU A 223 0.09 -6.63 18.93
CA GLU A 223 -0.01 -5.69 20.04
C GLU A 223 -1.31 -4.90 19.97
N ASP A 224 -1.89 -4.58 21.12
CA ASP A 224 -3.14 -3.80 21.17
C ASP A 224 -2.90 -2.34 20.80
N ASP A 225 -1.80 -1.77 21.22
CA ASP A 225 -1.37 -0.42 20.89
C ASP A 225 0.13 -0.42 20.51
N PRO A 226 0.48 -0.76 19.27
CA PRO A 226 1.85 -0.84 18.85
C PRO A 226 2.48 0.55 18.86
N ALA A 227 3.28 0.87 19.86
CA ALA A 227 4.07 2.09 19.87
C ALA A 227 5.00 2.12 18.66
N SER A 228 5.08 3.26 17.98
CA SER A 228 6.04 3.44 16.91
C SER A 228 7.45 3.52 17.51
N VAL A 229 8.35 2.66 17.01
CA VAL A 229 9.76 2.77 17.31
C VAL A 229 10.46 3.34 16.10
N TYR A 230 10.74 4.63 16.13
CA TYR A 230 11.50 5.26 15.08
C TYR A 230 12.98 4.92 15.23
N PRO A 231 13.61 4.25 14.25
CA PRO A 231 14.98 3.74 14.41
C PRO A 231 16.07 4.82 14.42
N PHE A 232 15.74 6.04 14.03
CA PHE A 232 16.70 7.16 13.93
C PHE A 232 16.24 8.37 14.73
N PRO A 233 16.56 8.46 16.02
CA PRO A 233 16.27 9.65 16.81
C PRO A 233 16.82 10.92 16.14
N GLY A 234 15.98 11.93 15.98
CA GLY A 234 16.38 13.23 15.41
C GLY A 234 16.35 13.34 13.89
N ARG A 235 16.20 12.24 13.13
CA ARG A 235 16.02 12.27 11.67
C ARG A 235 14.74 11.55 11.28
N ARG A 236 13.65 12.28 11.15
CA ARG A 236 12.36 11.76 10.72
C ARG A 236 12.31 11.77 9.19
N LEU A 237 12.78 10.71 8.55
CA LEU A 237 12.62 10.52 7.10
C LEU A 237 11.18 10.14 6.75
N TRP A 238 10.56 9.30 7.56
CA TRP A 238 9.13 9.03 7.60
C TRP A 238 8.75 8.78 9.06
N HIS A 239 7.49 8.93 9.38
CA HIS A 239 7.02 8.81 10.75
C HIS A 239 5.75 7.96 10.79
N TYR A 240 5.81 6.89 11.58
CA TYR A 240 4.67 6.06 11.92
C TYR A 240 4.37 6.23 13.40
N ASP A 241 3.24 6.83 13.72
CA ASP A 241 2.70 6.84 15.08
C ASP A 241 1.78 5.63 15.19
N GLY A 242 2.22 4.58 15.84
CA GLY A 242 1.52 3.31 15.86
C GLY A 242 0.08 3.43 16.33
N CYS A 243 -0.81 2.81 15.60
CA CYS A 243 -2.17 2.52 16.04
C CYS A 243 -2.52 1.11 15.56
N LYS A 244 -3.35 0.40 16.34
CA LYS A 244 -3.83 -0.91 15.89
C LYS A 244 -4.89 -0.71 14.83
N VAL A 245 -4.56 -1.14 13.63
CA VAL A 245 -5.46 -1.16 12.47
C VAL A 245 -5.34 -2.49 11.76
N THR A 246 -6.38 -2.87 11.05
CA THR A 246 -6.36 -3.94 10.07
C THR A 246 -5.99 -3.34 8.72
N GLN A 247 -4.89 -3.81 8.12
CA GLN A 247 -4.52 -3.51 6.74
C GLN A 247 -4.89 -4.71 5.89
N PHE A 248 -5.41 -4.49 4.69
CA PHE A 248 -5.88 -5.61 3.88
C PHE A 248 -5.70 -5.34 2.38
N TRP A 249 -5.56 -6.43 1.63
CA TRP A 249 -5.74 -6.47 0.19
C TRP A 249 -7.04 -7.18 -0.13
N LYS A 250 -7.77 -6.63 -1.09
CA LYS A 250 -9.02 -7.18 -1.59
C LYS A 250 -8.98 -7.26 -3.12
N LYS A 251 -9.60 -8.29 -3.68
CA LYS A 251 -9.77 -8.51 -5.11
C LYS A 251 -11.21 -8.88 -5.41
N PRO A 252 -11.90 -8.19 -6.34
CA PRO A 252 -13.23 -8.61 -6.78
C PRO A 252 -13.21 -10.04 -7.32
N SER A 253 -14.08 -10.90 -6.81
CA SER A 253 -14.11 -12.34 -7.19
C SER A 253 -14.35 -12.54 -8.68
N GLY A 254 -15.17 -11.70 -9.30
CA GLY A 254 -15.49 -11.79 -10.73
C GLY A 254 -14.32 -11.46 -11.67
N THR A 255 -13.25 -10.87 -11.15
CA THR A 255 -12.03 -10.53 -11.93
C THR A 255 -10.78 -11.27 -11.47
N ALA A 256 -10.90 -12.08 -10.42
CA ALA A 256 -9.79 -12.87 -9.90
C ALA A 256 -9.48 -14.05 -10.83
N ARG A 257 -8.19 -14.25 -11.08
CA ARG A 257 -7.73 -15.41 -11.86
C ARG A 257 -7.54 -16.62 -10.96
N GLU A 258 -7.53 -17.82 -11.55
CA GLU A 258 -7.34 -19.08 -10.81
C GLU A 258 -5.97 -19.18 -10.12
N ASP A 259 -4.96 -18.48 -10.65
CA ASP A 259 -3.62 -18.43 -10.08
C ASP A 259 -3.44 -17.38 -8.98
N LEU A 260 -4.52 -16.67 -8.60
CA LEU A 260 -4.46 -15.69 -7.51
C LEU A 260 -4.02 -16.34 -6.21
N HIS A 261 -3.04 -15.74 -5.57
CA HIS A 261 -2.53 -16.16 -4.27
C HIS A 261 -2.08 -14.96 -3.44
N ALA A 262 -1.98 -15.13 -2.13
CA ALA A 262 -1.34 -14.14 -1.27
C ALA A 262 0.13 -14.51 -1.04
N THR A 263 0.98 -13.49 -0.97
CA THR A 263 2.41 -13.65 -0.65
C THR A 263 2.78 -12.74 0.49
N VAL A 264 3.60 -13.24 1.40
CA VAL A 264 4.18 -12.45 2.50
C VAL A 264 5.65 -12.78 2.68
N ASN A 265 6.42 -11.80 3.12
CA ASN A 265 7.74 -12.00 3.68
C ASN A 265 7.90 -11.19 4.97
N ALA A 266 9.05 -11.31 5.62
CA ALA A 266 9.27 -10.65 6.89
C ALA A 266 10.71 -10.16 7.03
N ARG A 267 10.95 -9.33 8.04
CA ARG A 267 12.29 -8.87 8.43
C ARG A 267 12.45 -8.96 9.94
N TYR A 268 13.69 -9.15 10.36
CA TYR A 268 14.10 -9.07 11.76
C TYR A 268 14.55 -7.66 12.16
N THR A 269 15.09 -6.90 11.18
CA THR A 269 15.58 -5.53 11.38
C THR A 269 14.76 -4.54 10.57
N TYR A 270 14.65 -3.30 11.06
CA TYR A 270 14.06 -2.22 10.26
C TYR A 270 14.81 -2.01 8.94
N TRP A 271 14.10 -1.57 7.92
CA TRP A 271 14.61 -1.33 6.58
C TRP A 271 15.90 -0.50 6.58
N GLN A 272 16.92 -0.97 5.86
CA GLN A 272 18.24 -0.35 5.75
C GLN A 272 18.95 -0.10 7.10
N THR A 273 18.65 -0.84 8.13
CA THR A 273 19.29 -0.74 9.43
C THR A 273 19.75 -2.11 9.92
N ARG A 274 20.57 -2.12 10.96
CA ARG A 274 20.90 -3.31 11.75
C ARG A 274 20.11 -3.37 13.07
N ARG A 275 19.14 -2.46 13.24
CA ARG A 275 18.37 -2.37 14.48
C ARG A 275 17.24 -3.41 14.47
N PRO A 276 17.24 -4.34 15.43
CA PRO A 276 16.18 -5.32 15.54
C PRO A 276 14.81 -4.66 15.77
N ILE A 277 13.78 -5.27 15.21
CA ILE A 277 12.40 -4.90 15.49
C ILE A 277 12.05 -5.40 16.88
N PRO A 278 11.55 -4.56 17.80
CA PRO A 278 11.15 -4.98 19.13
C PRO A 278 10.16 -6.15 19.09
N GLY A 279 10.45 -7.19 19.89
CA GLY A 279 9.64 -8.41 19.92
C GLY A 279 9.90 -9.40 18.78
N GLY A 280 10.85 -9.14 17.88
CA GLY A 280 11.27 -10.06 16.83
C GLY A 280 10.71 -9.78 15.45
N VAL A 281 10.68 -10.81 14.62
CA VAL A 281 10.31 -10.72 13.19
C VAL A 281 8.90 -10.16 12.98
N ALA A 282 8.78 -9.18 12.08
CA ALA A 282 7.49 -8.67 11.62
C ALA A 282 7.40 -8.80 10.09
N PHE A 283 6.18 -8.93 9.56
CA PHE A 283 5.96 -8.91 8.13
C PHE A 283 6.44 -7.58 7.56
N GLU A 284 7.14 -7.65 6.45
CA GLU A 284 7.60 -6.48 5.68
C GLU A 284 6.68 -6.22 4.53
N ASN A 285 6.48 -7.22 3.70
CA ASN A 285 5.67 -7.15 2.50
C ASN A 285 4.49 -8.11 2.61
N PHE A 286 3.33 -7.68 2.14
CA PHE A 286 2.21 -8.56 1.85
C PHE A 286 1.44 -8.06 0.63
N GLU A 287 1.02 -8.97 -0.21
CA GLU A 287 0.32 -8.67 -1.45
C GLU A 287 -0.63 -9.79 -1.87
N LEU A 288 -1.56 -9.45 -2.75
CA LEU A 288 -2.24 -10.39 -3.65
C LEU A 288 -1.53 -10.39 -4.99
N ARG A 289 -1.33 -11.55 -5.57
CA ARG A 289 -0.59 -11.74 -6.81
C ARG A 289 -1.32 -12.69 -7.74
N GLU A 290 -1.44 -12.29 -9.01
CA GLU A 290 -1.93 -13.12 -10.11
C GLU A 290 -1.21 -12.75 -11.40
N ARG A 291 -1.26 -13.59 -12.43
CA ARG A 291 -0.72 -13.25 -13.75
C ARG A 291 -1.34 -11.96 -14.27
N PHE A 292 -0.51 -11.12 -14.86
CA PHE A 292 -0.95 -9.83 -15.35
C PHE A 292 -2.06 -9.97 -16.40
N HIS A 293 -3.04 -9.12 -16.30
CA HIS A 293 -3.99 -8.81 -17.37
C HIS A 293 -4.28 -7.30 -17.36
N GLU A 294 -4.56 -6.75 -18.54
CA GLU A 294 -4.78 -5.32 -18.68
C GLU A 294 -5.96 -4.85 -17.81
N GLY A 295 -5.73 -3.78 -17.07
CA GLY A 295 -6.71 -3.23 -16.15
C GLY A 295 -6.97 -4.07 -14.90
N GLN A 296 -6.06 -4.97 -14.53
CA GLN A 296 -6.20 -5.72 -13.27
C GLN A 296 -6.34 -4.77 -12.08
N VAL A 297 -7.27 -5.07 -11.18
CA VAL A 297 -7.60 -4.22 -10.04
C VAL A 297 -7.30 -4.92 -8.74
N PHE A 298 -6.66 -4.20 -7.82
CA PHE A 298 -6.52 -4.58 -6.41
C PHE A 298 -6.96 -3.42 -5.53
N THR A 299 -7.57 -3.72 -4.40
CA THR A 299 -7.96 -2.71 -3.41
C THR A 299 -7.09 -2.86 -2.18
N PHE A 300 -6.43 -1.79 -1.78
CA PHE A 300 -5.75 -1.71 -0.48
C PHE A 300 -6.63 -0.95 0.50
N GLY A 301 -6.78 -1.48 1.70
CA GLY A 301 -7.58 -0.84 2.72
C GLY A 301 -6.91 -0.83 4.10
N VAL A 302 -7.32 0.14 4.91
CA VAL A 302 -6.93 0.26 6.31
C VAL A 302 -8.16 0.63 7.12
N THR A 303 -8.47 -0.17 8.12
CA THR A 303 -9.66 0.04 8.95
C THR A 303 -9.43 -0.30 10.42
N ARG A 304 -10.24 0.26 11.31
CA ARG A 304 -10.28 -0.12 12.73
C ARG A 304 -11.10 -1.37 13.00
N ARG A 305 -11.85 -1.86 12.02
CA ARG A 305 -12.57 -3.13 12.15
C ARG A 305 -11.58 -4.27 12.35
N ARG A 306 -11.91 -5.19 13.23
CA ARG A 306 -11.12 -6.42 13.43
C ARG A 306 -11.23 -7.31 12.20
N PRO A 307 -10.22 -8.14 11.89
CA PRO A 307 -10.28 -9.05 10.76
C PRO A 307 -11.49 -9.97 10.76
N THR A 308 -11.96 -10.41 11.94
CA THR A 308 -13.17 -11.22 12.09
C THR A 308 -14.46 -10.49 11.64
N GLN A 309 -14.50 -9.17 11.79
CA GLN A 309 -15.60 -8.33 11.28
C GLN A 309 -15.53 -8.13 9.76
N LEU A 310 -14.44 -8.53 9.14
CA LEU A 310 -14.23 -8.55 7.69
C LEU A 310 -14.46 -9.95 7.10
N GLY A 311 -14.77 -10.97 7.92
CA GLY A 311 -14.96 -12.34 7.48
C GLY A 311 -13.69 -13.19 7.46
N LEU A 312 -12.65 -12.81 8.21
CA LEU A 312 -11.38 -13.53 8.31
C LEU A 312 -11.23 -14.21 9.67
N GLY A 313 -10.53 -15.37 9.68
CA GLY A 313 -10.18 -16.05 10.94
C GLY A 313 -11.38 -16.46 11.77
N SER A 314 -12.53 -16.63 11.16
CA SER A 314 -13.72 -17.17 11.84
C SER A 314 -13.50 -18.66 12.10
N HIS A 315 -13.00 -18.97 13.28
CA HIS A 315 -13.21 -20.32 13.82
C HIS A 315 -14.66 -20.46 14.28
N PRO A 316 -15.29 -21.59 14.01
CA PRO A 316 -16.59 -21.91 14.56
C PRO A 316 -16.54 -21.94 16.09
#